data_c5662f6b6dcf026a930b0e0d44d469f9
#
_entry.id   c5662f6b6dcf026a930b0e0d44d469f9
#
_cell.length_a   1.000
_cell.length_b   1.000
_cell.length_c   1.000
_cell.angle_alpha   90.00
_cell.angle_beta   90.00
_cell.angle_gamma   90.00
#
_symmetry.space_group_name_H-M   'P 1'
#
loop_
_entity.id
_entity.type
_entity.pdbx_description
1 polymer ?
#
loop_
_entity_poly.entity_id
_entity_poly.type
_entity_poly.pdbx_seq_one_letter_code
_entity_poly.pdbx_strand_id
1 'polypeptide(L)'
;FVPTSRKATAYADAPLEVVQGRFLLEPRAFAKMLQLAEIAPTDNVLDVGCATGYSSAVLARIAARVTGLEQDADLVRIASETLPSVGASNTVIVQGSLPEGHKARAPYDVIFVNGAVEARPDVLLGQLAEGGRVVAIVKSGAQGHATVFLKEQGKIGRRPAFDAHAPILPGFREKVGFVF
;
A
#
# COMPACT_ATOMS: atom_id res chain seq x y z
N PHE A 1 14.76 -1.54 7.37
CA PHE A 1 13.30 -1.31 7.37
C PHE A 1 12.68 -1.45 8.76
N VAL A 2 13.24 -2.25 9.65
CA VAL A 2 12.70 -2.52 10.99
C VAL A 2 13.63 -1.91 12.04
N PRO A 3 13.10 -1.20 13.05
CA PRO A 3 13.90 -0.71 14.16
C PRO A 3 14.73 -1.82 14.80
N THR A 4 15.95 -1.51 15.24
CA THR A 4 16.88 -2.51 15.82
C THR A 4 16.24 -3.29 16.98
N SER A 5 15.42 -2.63 17.81
CA SER A 5 14.69 -3.25 18.92
C SER A 5 13.60 -4.24 18.50
N ARG A 6 13.16 -4.21 17.22
CA ARG A 6 12.10 -5.05 16.67
C ARG A 6 12.61 -6.11 15.70
N LYS A 7 13.92 -6.20 15.46
CA LYS A 7 14.50 -7.14 14.47
C LYS A 7 14.16 -8.61 14.76
N ALA A 8 14.12 -9.03 16.01
CA ALA A 8 13.80 -10.40 16.40
C ALA A 8 12.36 -10.81 16.04
N THR A 9 11.44 -9.85 15.91
CA THR A 9 10.03 -10.08 15.60
C THR A 9 9.65 -9.65 14.17
N ALA A 10 10.63 -9.32 13.32
CA ALA A 10 10.41 -8.78 11.98
C ALA A 10 9.54 -9.69 11.08
N TYR A 11 9.59 -11.00 11.30
CA TYR A 11 8.82 -12.00 10.57
C TYR A 11 7.79 -12.74 11.45
N ALA A 12 7.44 -12.16 12.61
CA ALA A 12 6.29 -12.66 13.36
C ALA A 12 5.01 -12.47 12.55
N ASP A 13 4.05 -13.39 12.71
CA ASP A 13 2.77 -13.36 11.98
C ASP A 13 1.82 -12.33 12.62
N ALA A 14 2.26 -11.07 12.65
CA ALA A 14 1.53 -9.92 13.19
C ALA A 14 2.01 -8.63 12.51
N PRO A 15 1.15 -7.58 12.41
CA PRO A 15 1.59 -6.26 11.97
C PRO A 15 2.69 -5.72 12.88
N LEU A 16 3.77 -5.22 12.28
CA LEU A 16 4.93 -4.74 13.03
C LEU A 16 4.95 -3.21 13.06
N GLU A 17 4.81 -2.64 14.24
CA GLU A 17 4.90 -1.20 14.42
C GLU A 17 6.34 -0.70 14.23
N VAL A 18 6.55 0.20 13.28
CA VAL A 18 7.85 0.79 12.96
C VAL A 18 8.05 2.17 13.59
N VAL A 19 6.98 2.95 13.66
CA VAL A 19 6.85 4.17 14.47
C VAL A 19 5.42 4.24 15.00
N GLN A 20 5.15 5.10 15.96
CA GLN A 20 3.82 5.20 16.58
C GLN A 20 2.70 5.34 15.54
N GLY A 21 1.79 4.37 15.53
CA GLY A 21 0.63 4.33 14.63
C GLY A 21 0.94 3.95 13.17
N ARG A 22 2.20 3.59 12.85
CA ARG A 22 2.58 3.14 11.50
C ARG A 22 3.16 1.73 11.55
N PHE A 23 2.66 0.86 10.69
CA PHE A 23 2.93 -0.56 10.74
C PHE A 23 3.38 -1.09 9.37
N LEU A 24 4.24 -2.08 9.38
CA LEU A 24 4.38 -3.01 8.25
C LEU A 24 3.30 -4.08 8.38
N LEU A 25 2.75 -4.51 7.25
CA LEU A 25 1.81 -5.63 7.21
C LEU A 25 2.47 -6.92 7.74
N GLU A 26 1.67 -7.80 8.31
CA GLU A 26 2.15 -9.15 8.62
C GLU A 26 2.69 -9.84 7.36
N PRO A 27 3.80 -10.58 7.43
CA PRO A 27 4.47 -11.14 6.25
C PRO A 27 3.56 -12.02 5.39
N ARG A 28 2.68 -12.82 6.01
CA ARG A 28 1.73 -13.68 5.29
C ARG A 28 0.68 -12.90 4.52
N ALA A 29 0.06 -11.89 5.13
CA ALA A 29 -0.92 -11.04 4.45
C ALA A 29 -0.26 -10.28 3.31
N PHE A 30 0.91 -9.68 3.55
CA PHE A 30 1.68 -8.98 2.52
C PHE A 30 1.99 -9.87 1.32
N ALA A 31 2.53 -11.08 1.54
CA ALA A 31 2.85 -12.04 0.47
C ALA A 31 1.61 -12.45 -0.33
N LYS A 32 0.48 -12.75 0.34
CA LYS A 32 -0.78 -13.08 -0.34
C LYS A 32 -1.34 -11.90 -1.13
N MET A 33 -1.24 -10.68 -0.61
CA MET A 33 -1.66 -9.47 -1.33
C MET A 33 -0.77 -9.22 -2.56
N LEU A 34 0.54 -9.49 -2.49
CA LEU A 34 1.43 -9.42 -3.65
C LEU A 34 1.00 -10.41 -4.75
N GLN A 35 0.60 -11.63 -4.37
CA GLN A 35 0.07 -12.60 -5.33
C GLN A 35 -1.23 -12.12 -5.98
N LEU A 36 -2.15 -11.52 -5.19
CA LEU A 36 -3.38 -10.91 -5.72
C LEU A 36 -3.11 -9.72 -6.66
N ALA A 37 -2.00 -9.03 -6.43
CA ALA A 37 -1.62 -7.89 -7.25
C ALA A 37 -1.17 -8.30 -8.66
N GLU A 38 -0.75 -9.56 -8.89
CA GLU A 38 -0.33 -10.10 -10.19
C GLU A 38 0.62 -9.16 -10.95
N ILE A 39 1.61 -8.61 -10.24
CA ILE A 39 2.47 -7.55 -10.78
C ILE A 39 3.34 -8.10 -11.92
N ALA A 40 3.29 -7.43 -13.06
CA ALA A 40 4.14 -7.73 -14.20
C ALA A 40 5.45 -6.91 -14.17
N PRO A 41 6.55 -7.42 -14.77
CA PRO A 41 7.82 -6.70 -14.86
C PRO A 41 7.75 -5.35 -15.60
N THR A 42 6.68 -5.10 -16.32
CA THR A 42 6.41 -3.85 -17.06
C THR A 42 5.60 -2.83 -16.27
N ASP A 43 5.03 -3.22 -15.12
CA ASP A 43 4.05 -2.42 -14.39
C ASP A 43 4.67 -1.15 -13.75
N ASN A 44 3.87 -0.08 -13.75
CA ASN A 44 4.05 1.15 -12.99
C ASN A 44 3.23 1.04 -11.70
N VAL A 45 3.90 0.98 -10.56
CA VAL A 45 3.27 0.69 -9.26
C VAL A 45 3.27 1.91 -8.34
N LEU A 46 2.11 2.19 -7.71
CA LEU A 46 2.02 3.09 -6.56
C LEU A 46 1.91 2.25 -5.27
N ASP A 47 2.84 2.48 -4.37
CA ASP A 47 2.93 1.84 -3.05
C ASP A 47 2.44 2.82 -1.97
N VAL A 48 1.17 2.72 -1.57
CA VAL A 48 0.53 3.67 -0.65
C VAL A 48 0.77 3.28 0.80
N GLY A 49 1.34 4.19 1.57
CA GLY A 49 1.70 3.96 2.97
C GLY A 49 2.94 3.08 3.10
N CYS A 50 3.98 3.36 2.32
CA CYS A 50 5.19 2.55 2.23
C CYS A 50 6.03 2.52 3.51
N ALA A 51 5.71 3.36 4.50
CA ALA A 51 6.40 3.47 5.79
C ALA A 51 7.93 3.58 5.60
N THR A 52 8.71 2.66 6.17
CA THR A 52 10.18 2.64 6.05
C THR A 52 10.68 2.13 4.68
N GLY A 53 9.79 1.82 3.73
CA GLY A 53 10.12 1.42 2.36
C GLY A 53 10.30 -0.08 2.14
N TYR A 54 9.92 -0.95 3.08
CA TYR A 54 10.03 -2.40 2.92
C TYR A 54 9.21 -2.91 1.71
N SER A 55 7.94 -2.54 1.65
CA SER A 55 7.06 -2.89 0.53
C SER A 55 7.60 -2.37 -0.80
N SER A 56 8.05 -1.12 -0.84
CA SER A 56 8.66 -0.52 -2.04
C SER A 56 9.90 -1.29 -2.49
N ALA A 57 10.75 -1.76 -1.57
CA ALA A 57 11.92 -2.56 -1.91
C ALA A 57 11.56 -3.92 -2.52
N VAL A 58 10.50 -4.56 -2.04
CA VAL A 58 9.99 -5.83 -2.60
C VAL A 58 9.36 -5.59 -3.98
N LEU A 59 8.51 -4.58 -4.10
CA LEU A 59 7.85 -4.19 -5.35
C LEU A 59 8.87 -3.84 -6.44
N ALA A 60 9.97 -3.18 -6.07
CA ALA A 60 11.06 -2.83 -6.97
C ALA A 60 11.73 -4.04 -7.64
N ARG A 61 11.64 -5.23 -7.05
CA ARG A 61 12.21 -6.47 -7.62
C ARG A 61 11.34 -7.10 -8.70
N ILE A 62 10.08 -6.72 -8.78
CA ILE A 62 9.08 -7.38 -9.65
C ILE A 62 8.40 -6.42 -10.62
N ALA A 63 8.49 -5.11 -10.42
CA ALA A 63 7.88 -4.08 -11.26
C ALA A 63 8.91 -3.27 -12.04
N ALA A 64 8.49 -2.61 -13.12
CA ALA A 64 9.35 -1.68 -13.88
C ALA A 64 9.68 -0.41 -13.09
N ARG A 65 8.69 0.14 -12.41
CA ARG A 65 8.81 1.40 -11.65
C ARG A 65 7.93 1.34 -10.41
N VAL A 66 8.44 1.91 -9.31
CA VAL A 66 7.70 2.03 -8.06
C VAL A 66 7.69 3.48 -7.59
N THR A 67 6.54 3.98 -7.24
CA THR A 67 6.37 5.24 -6.50
C THR A 67 5.88 4.90 -5.10
N GLY A 68 6.72 5.05 -4.09
CA GLY A 68 6.33 4.91 -2.69
C GLY A 68 5.76 6.22 -2.18
N LEU A 69 4.53 6.20 -1.71
CA LEU A 69 3.84 7.35 -1.12
C LEU A 69 3.77 7.20 0.40
N GLU A 70 4.29 8.18 1.12
CA GLU A 70 4.23 8.26 2.57
C GLU A 70 3.93 9.68 3.01
N GLN A 71 3.14 9.84 4.09
CA GLN A 71 2.80 11.18 4.58
C GLN A 71 3.76 11.68 5.67
N ASP A 72 4.37 10.76 6.42
CA ASP A 72 5.31 11.08 7.50
C ASP A 72 6.69 11.42 6.92
N ALA A 73 7.19 12.62 7.19
CA ALA A 73 8.45 13.13 6.64
C ALA A 73 9.68 12.31 7.11
N ASP A 74 9.67 11.81 8.34
CA ASP A 74 10.76 10.99 8.86
C ASP A 74 10.79 9.61 8.19
N LEU A 75 9.62 9.01 7.95
CA LEU A 75 9.52 7.76 7.20
C LEU A 75 9.93 7.93 5.74
N VAL A 76 9.55 9.04 5.10
CA VAL A 76 10.02 9.40 3.75
C VAL A 76 11.54 9.47 3.70
N ARG A 77 12.17 10.14 4.66
CA ARG A 77 13.63 10.24 4.77
C ARG A 77 14.26 8.86 4.95
N ILE A 78 13.78 8.06 5.91
CA ILE A 78 14.30 6.72 6.19
C ILE A 78 14.19 5.81 4.95
N ALA A 79 13.04 5.80 4.28
CA ALA A 79 12.83 5.01 3.08
C ALA A 79 13.77 5.45 1.94
N SER A 80 13.91 6.77 1.72
CA SER A 80 14.77 7.33 0.67
C SER A 80 16.25 7.01 0.89
N GLU A 81 16.70 6.99 2.14
CA GLU A 81 18.08 6.62 2.51
C GLU A 81 18.33 5.11 2.42
N THR A 82 17.31 4.29 2.72
CA THR A 82 17.45 2.83 2.79
C THR A 82 17.37 2.15 1.43
N LEU A 83 16.45 2.57 0.56
CA LEU A 83 16.17 1.90 -0.72
C LEU A 83 17.38 1.76 -1.65
N PRO A 84 18.25 2.78 -1.82
CA PRO A 84 19.46 2.63 -2.63
C PRO A 84 20.39 1.53 -2.12
N SER A 85 20.53 1.38 -0.80
CA SER A 85 21.41 0.39 -0.18
C SER A 85 20.99 -1.07 -0.44
N VAL A 86 19.72 -1.29 -0.79
CA VAL A 86 19.17 -2.61 -1.14
C VAL A 86 18.94 -2.79 -2.65
N GLY A 87 19.45 -1.87 -3.47
CA GLY A 87 19.41 -1.96 -4.93
C GLY A 87 18.02 -1.69 -5.54
N ALA A 88 17.14 -0.93 -4.86
CA ALA A 88 15.83 -0.53 -5.35
C ALA A 88 15.92 0.77 -6.19
N SER A 89 16.74 0.78 -7.24
CA SER A 89 17.06 1.97 -8.05
C SER A 89 15.89 2.46 -8.93
N ASN A 90 14.89 1.61 -9.18
CA ASN A 90 13.66 1.95 -9.92
C ASN A 90 12.55 2.48 -9.02
N THR A 91 12.87 2.91 -7.79
CA THR A 91 11.91 3.42 -6.80
C THR A 91 12.15 4.89 -6.50
N VAL A 92 11.07 5.64 -6.39
CA VAL A 92 11.07 7.02 -5.90
C VAL A 92 10.11 7.13 -4.72
N ILE A 93 10.55 7.72 -3.61
CA ILE A 93 9.69 8.02 -2.47
C ILE A 93 9.19 9.45 -2.59
N VAL A 94 7.89 9.63 -2.39
CA VAL A 94 7.24 10.94 -2.41
C VAL A 94 6.46 11.16 -1.11
N GLN A 95 6.54 12.39 -0.60
CA GLN A 95 5.73 12.79 0.54
C GLN A 95 4.36 13.30 0.07
N GLY A 96 3.28 12.82 0.71
CA GLY A 96 1.95 13.30 0.38
C GLY A 96 0.84 12.61 1.18
N SER A 97 -0.37 13.12 1.01
CA SER A 97 -1.59 12.55 1.61
C SER A 97 -1.89 11.18 1.00
N LEU A 98 -1.99 10.15 1.81
CA LEU A 98 -2.18 8.77 1.34
C LEU A 98 -3.48 8.59 0.54
N PRO A 99 -4.66 9.13 0.97
CA PRO A 99 -5.89 9.03 0.21
C PRO A 99 -5.87 9.73 -1.15
N GLU A 100 -5.04 10.78 -1.31
CA GLU A 100 -4.93 11.53 -2.56
C GLU A 100 -4.11 10.81 -3.63
N GLY A 101 -3.33 9.80 -3.25
CA GLY A 101 -2.43 9.14 -4.17
C GLY A 101 -1.33 10.07 -4.69
N HIS A 102 -0.86 9.80 -5.92
CA HIS A 102 0.16 10.66 -6.55
C HIS A 102 -0.08 10.82 -8.05
N LYS A 103 -0.94 11.75 -8.42
CA LYS A 103 -1.43 11.98 -9.80
C LYS A 103 -0.30 12.31 -10.79
N ALA A 104 0.79 12.94 -10.34
CA ALA A 104 1.89 13.34 -11.22
C ALA A 104 2.61 12.18 -11.90
N ARG A 105 2.47 10.96 -11.40
CA ARG A 105 3.07 9.75 -11.97
C ARG A 105 2.05 8.72 -12.44
N ALA A 106 0.74 9.06 -12.36
CA ALA A 106 -0.32 8.25 -12.95
C ALA A 106 -0.26 8.26 -14.50
N PRO A 107 -0.87 7.28 -15.20
CA PRO A 107 -1.65 6.20 -14.62
C PRO A 107 -0.79 5.07 -14.06
N TYR A 108 -1.38 4.29 -13.11
CA TYR A 108 -0.74 3.15 -12.50
C TYR A 108 -1.39 1.84 -12.95
N ASP A 109 -0.55 0.83 -13.20
CA ASP A 109 -1.02 -0.53 -13.50
C ASP A 109 -1.43 -1.23 -12.19
N VAL A 110 -0.71 -0.94 -11.10
CA VAL A 110 -1.03 -1.45 -9.77
C VAL A 110 -0.95 -0.34 -8.73
N ILE A 111 -1.93 -0.28 -7.84
CA ILE A 111 -1.85 0.49 -6.61
C ILE A 111 -1.93 -0.48 -5.44
N PHE A 112 -0.86 -0.58 -4.67
CA PHE A 112 -0.73 -1.45 -3.51
C PHE A 112 -0.88 -0.64 -2.23
N VAL A 113 -1.85 -0.99 -1.38
CA VAL A 113 -2.15 -0.24 -0.15
C VAL A 113 -1.68 -1.02 1.07
N ASN A 114 -0.69 -0.49 1.80
CA ASN A 114 -0.05 -1.13 2.96
C ASN A 114 -0.78 -0.88 4.27
N GLY A 115 -2.05 -1.22 4.32
CA GLY A 115 -2.89 -1.09 5.50
C GLY A 115 -4.36 -1.25 5.16
N ALA A 116 -5.23 -0.96 6.12
CA ALA A 116 -6.66 -1.03 5.90
C ALA A 116 -7.25 0.31 5.48
N VAL A 117 -8.33 0.23 4.71
CA VAL A 117 -9.20 1.35 4.35
C VAL A 117 -10.63 1.02 4.78
N GLU A 118 -11.39 1.98 5.30
CA GLU A 118 -12.80 1.76 5.70
C GLU A 118 -13.78 2.01 4.55
N ALA A 119 -13.42 2.91 3.62
CA ALA A 119 -14.25 3.23 2.46
C ALA A 119 -13.55 2.82 1.16
N ARG A 120 -14.33 2.79 0.08
CA ARG A 120 -13.80 2.59 -1.27
C ARG A 120 -12.83 3.74 -1.61
N PRO A 121 -11.60 3.44 -2.06
CA PRO A 121 -10.57 4.47 -2.29
C PRO A 121 -10.73 5.12 -3.69
N ASP A 122 -11.81 5.85 -3.92
CA ASP A 122 -12.19 6.36 -5.26
C ASP A 122 -11.13 7.25 -5.91
N VAL A 123 -10.41 8.05 -5.13
CA VAL A 123 -9.33 8.91 -5.64
C VAL A 123 -8.17 8.06 -6.19
N LEU A 124 -7.83 6.96 -5.52
CA LEU A 124 -6.81 6.02 -5.99
C LEU A 124 -7.30 5.27 -7.24
N LEU A 125 -8.56 4.82 -7.24
CA LEU A 125 -9.17 4.15 -8.39
C LEU A 125 -9.18 5.03 -9.65
N GLY A 126 -9.34 6.34 -9.49
CA GLY A 126 -9.23 7.31 -10.58
C GLY A 126 -7.84 7.46 -11.18
N GLN A 127 -6.80 6.95 -10.50
CA GLN A 127 -5.40 6.99 -10.98
C GLN A 127 -4.96 5.69 -11.67
N LEU A 128 -5.83 4.70 -11.81
CA LEU A 128 -5.55 3.44 -12.50
C LEU A 128 -5.52 3.61 -14.02
N ALA A 129 -4.59 2.93 -14.65
CA ALA A 129 -4.64 2.62 -16.06
C ALA A 129 -5.84 1.73 -16.39
N GLU A 130 -6.21 1.61 -17.66
CA GLU A 130 -7.14 0.58 -18.10
C GLU A 130 -6.51 -0.81 -17.91
N GLY A 131 -7.23 -1.77 -17.35
CA GLY A 131 -6.68 -3.05 -16.89
C GLY A 131 -5.93 -2.98 -15.55
N GLY A 132 -5.76 -1.79 -14.97
CA GLY A 132 -5.07 -1.58 -13.70
C GLY A 132 -5.92 -1.97 -12.48
N ARG A 133 -5.25 -2.24 -11.35
CA ARG A 133 -5.90 -2.74 -10.13
C ARG A 133 -5.38 -2.09 -8.85
N VAL A 134 -6.27 -1.90 -7.88
CA VAL A 134 -5.92 -1.58 -6.49
C VAL A 134 -6.04 -2.85 -5.65
N VAL A 135 -5.02 -3.14 -4.83
CA VAL A 135 -5.08 -4.18 -3.80
C VAL A 135 -5.02 -3.52 -2.43
N ALA A 136 -6.05 -3.72 -1.62
CA ALA A 136 -6.17 -3.11 -0.31
C ALA A 136 -6.90 -4.05 0.67
N ILE A 137 -6.68 -3.88 1.97
CA ILE A 137 -7.53 -4.49 3.00
C ILE A 137 -8.70 -3.55 3.25
N VAL A 138 -9.90 -3.95 2.85
CA VAL A 138 -11.13 -3.19 3.12
C VAL A 138 -11.72 -3.65 4.43
N LYS A 139 -11.86 -2.74 5.37
CA LYS A 139 -12.40 -3.00 6.71
C LYS A 139 -13.84 -2.53 6.81
N SER A 140 -14.71 -3.41 7.33
CA SER A 140 -16.10 -3.10 7.67
C SER A 140 -16.35 -3.56 9.11
N GLY A 141 -16.48 -2.63 10.05
CA GLY A 141 -16.54 -2.92 11.47
C GLY A 141 -15.29 -3.67 11.96
N ALA A 142 -15.46 -4.85 12.54
CA ALA A 142 -14.35 -5.68 13.03
C ALA A 142 -13.69 -6.54 11.95
N GLN A 143 -14.35 -6.73 10.81
CA GLN A 143 -13.87 -7.60 9.73
C GLN A 143 -13.07 -6.83 8.70
N GLY A 144 -12.00 -7.46 8.18
CA GLY A 144 -11.20 -6.94 7.09
C GLY A 144 -10.97 -8.01 6.01
N HIS A 145 -11.06 -7.61 4.74
CA HIS A 145 -10.84 -8.49 3.61
C HIS A 145 -9.84 -7.87 2.64
N ALA A 146 -8.79 -8.61 2.30
CA ALA A 146 -7.95 -8.26 1.16
C ALA A 146 -8.84 -8.27 -0.09
N THR A 147 -8.88 -7.16 -0.80
CA THR A 147 -9.82 -6.90 -1.90
C THR A 147 -9.05 -6.36 -3.10
N VAL A 148 -9.40 -6.88 -4.26
CA VAL A 148 -8.95 -6.35 -5.56
C VAL A 148 -10.06 -5.48 -6.16
N PHE A 149 -9.70 -4.27 -6.57
CA PHE A 149 -10.52 -3.42 -7.42
C PHE A 149 -9.85 -3.39 -8.80
N LEU A 150 -10.54 -3.83 -9.82
CA LEU A 150 -10.05 -3.92 -11.20
C LEU A 150 -10.78 -2.90 -12.08
N LYS A 151 -10.02 -2.16 -12.89
CA LYS A 151 -10.58 -1.23 -13.88
C LYS A 151 -10.63 -1.90 -15.24
N GLU A 152 -11.83 -2.12 -15.74
CA GLU A 152 -12.07 -2.70 -17.07
C GLU A 152 -13.15 -1.90 -17.80
N GLN A 153 -12.86 -1.49 -19.03
CA GLN A 153 -13.77 -0.70 -19.88
C GLN A 153 -14.30 0.55 -19.15
N GLY A 154 -13.42 1.22 -18.42
CA GLY A 154 -13.74 2.41 -17.62
C GLY A 154 -14.57 2.14 -16.37
N LYS A 155 -14.92 0.90 -16.05
CA LYS A 155 -15.69 0.51 -14.86
C LYS A 155 -14.78 -0.12 -13.82
N ILE A 156 -15.17 0.01 -12.54
CA ILE A 156 -14.43 -0.60 -11.43
C ILE A 156 -15.22 -1.78 -10.87
N GLY A 157 -14.68 -2.97 -11.07
CA GLY A 157 -15.10 -4.19 -10.39
C GLY A 157 -14.47 -4.30 -9.00
N ARG A 158 -15.13 -4.99 -8.06
CA ARG A 158 -14.63 -5.28 -6.71
C ARG A 158 -14.71 -6.77 -6.43
N ARG A 159 -13.61 -7.38 -5.96
CA ARG A 159 -13.56 -8.81 -5.60
C ARG A 159 -12.82 -8.99 -4.27
N PRO A 160 -13.53 -9.27 -3.15
CA PRO A 160 -12.91 -9.75 -1.92
C PRO A 160 -12.23 -11.11 -2.18
N ALA A 161 -11.07 -11.34 -1.53
CA ALA A 161 -10.26 -12.54 -1.78
C ALA A 161 -10.05 -13.38 -0.52
N PHE A 162 -9.58 -12.80 0.57
CA PHE A 162 -9.34 -13.52 1.83
C PHE A 162 -9.43 -12.57 3.03
N ASP A 163 -9.66 -13.13 4.21
CA ASP A 163 -9.69 -12.38 5.46
C ASP A 163 -8.28 -11.90 5.82
N ALA A 164 -8.18 -10.60 6.08
CA ALA A 164 -6.92 -9.96 6.44
C ALA A 164 -7.17 -8.81 7.43
N HIS A 165 -6.24 -8.62 8.35
CA HIS A 165 -6.31 -7.55 9.33
C HIS A 165 -5.10 -6.63 9.22
N ALA A 166 -5.36 -5.33 9.25
CA ALA A 166 -4.33 -4.31 9.37
C ALA A 166 -4.89 -3.09 10.09
N PRO A 167 -4.05 -2.27 10.70
CA PRO A 167 -4.42 -0.94 11.13
C PRO A 167 -4.90 -0.10 9.95
N ILE A 168 -5.89 0.76 10.21
CA ILE A 168 -6.40 1.68 9.19
C ILE A 168 -5.32 2.73 8.92
N LEU A 169 -5.02 2.92 7.63
CA LEU A 169 -4.09 3.97 7.22
C LEU A 169 -4.64 5.37 7.52
N PRO A 170 -3.77 6.32 7.87
CA PRO A 170 -4.18 7.71 8.05
C PRO A 170 -4.94 8.25 6.85
N GLY A 171 -6.06 8.92 7.13
CA GLY A 171 -6.93 9.50 6.11
C GLY A 171 -7.94 8.54 5.46
N PHE A 172 -7.88 7.22 5.74
CA PHE A 172 -8.81 6.22 5.19
C PHE A 172 -9.92 5.78 6.16
N ARG A 173 -10.07 6.47 7.30
CA ARG A 173 -11.25 6.28 8.15
C ARG A 173 -12.50 6.84 7.48
N GLU A 174 -13.59 6.10 7.58
CA GLU A 174 -14.89 6.60 7.16
C GLU A 174 -15.29 7.80 8.04
N LYS A 175 -15.68 8.91 7.42
CA LYS A 175 -16.22 10.04 8.17
C LYS A 175 -17.59 9.63 8.68
N VAL A 176 -17.71 9.45 10.00
CA VAL A 176 -19.02 9.25 10.63
C VAL A 176 -19.84 10.53 10.39
N GLY A 177 -20.77 10.48 9.45
CA GLY A 177 -21.74 11.53 9.25
C GLY A 177 -22.68 11.55 10.45
N PHE A 178 -22.87 12.72 11.07
CA PHE A 178 -23.97 12.88 12.04
C PHE A 178 -25.28 12.67 11.27
N VAL A 179 -25.99 11.61 11.60
CA VAL A 179 -27.39 11.46 11.19
C VAL A 179 -28.21 12.25 12.22
N PHE A 180 -28.79 13.36 11.78
CA PHE A 180 -29.76 14.12 12.57
C PHE A 180 -31.12 13.43 12.51
#